data_f08e8914da3f5bc7a5e4d2523633839a
#
_entry.id   f08e8914da3f5bc7a5e4d2523633839a
#
_cell.length_a   1.000
_cell.length_b   1.000
_cell.length_c   1.000
_cell.angle_alpha   90.00
_cell.angle_beta   90.00
_cell.angle_gamma   90.00
#
_symmetry.space_group_name_H-M   'P 1'
#
loop_
_entity.id
_entity.type
_entity.pdbx_description
1 polymer ?
#
loop_
_entity_poly.entity_id
_entity_poly.type
_entity_poly.pdbx_seq_one_letter_code
_entity_poly.pdbx_strand_id
1 'polypeptide(L)'
;MFTGYTDQTVDIFWGIRFNNDRAWFAEHKQEFQDAVMTPTKALAGELYDWFQETYPNLHLNVHISRIYRDARRLFGRGPLNDHIWFSFQNAIENRGEAPCFWFQVGADGYGCGAGWWMPAASGVQLRRILDNDPKRAEKLLRQLDAQQEYTLSGPAYARPKGHAGEPVGRLYNMRSFSIESMHPFDERSSGPELTDWVKAGFQFLLPFYQLFEQAYGMAD
;
A
#
# COMPACT_ATOMS: atom_id res chain seq x y z
N MET A 1 -7.05 13.27 -15.90
CA MET A 1 -5.72 13.72 -15.43
C MET A 1 -5.84 14.12 -13.96
N PHE A 2 -4.94 13.63 -13.13
CA PHE A 2 -4.86 14.02 -11.71
C PHE A 2 -4.27 15.44 -11.59
N THR A 3 -4.86 16.26 -10.74
CA THR A 3 -4.47 17.67 -10.58
C THR A 3 -4.12 18.04 -9.13
N GLY A 4 -4.13 17.06 -8.23
CA GLY A 4 -3.89 17.23 -6.81
C GLY A 4 -5.14 17.01 -5.96
N TYR A 5 -4.91 16.83 -4.65
CA TYR A 5 -5.92 16.93 -3.61
C TYR A 5 -6.04 18.39 -3.14
N THR A 6 -7.14 18.74 -2.49
CA THR A 6 -7.42 20.11 -2.05
C THR A 6 -7.67 20.15 -0.54
N ASP A 7 -7.77 21.37 0.01
CA ASP A 7 -8.16 21.56 1.42
C ASP A 7 -9.50 20.87 1.73
N GLN A 8 -10.43 20.83 0.76
CA GLN A 8 -11.69 20.11 0.92
C GLN A 8 -11.47 18.59 1.12
N THR A 9 -10.41 18.01 0.54
CA THR A 9 -10.05 16.61 0.80
C THR A 9 -9.71 16.40 2.26
N VAL A 10 -8.95 17.31 2.84
CA VAL A 10 -8.56 17.30 4.26
C VAL A 10 -9.79 17.46 5.14
N ASP A 11 -10.60 18.47 4.85
CA ASP A 11 -11.80 18.82 5.63
C ASP A 11 -12.81 17.66 5.68
N ILE A 12 -13.06 17.01 4.54
CA ILE A 12 -14.03 15.90 4.49
C ILE A 12 -13.51 14.66 5.26
N PHE A 13 -12.22 14.35 5.23
CA PHE A 13 -11.67 13.25 6.03
C PHE A 13 -11.72 13.55 7.52
N TRP A 14 -11.44 14.79 7.94
CA TRP A 14 -11.61 15.20 9.33
C TRP A 14 -13.07 15.18 9.74
N GLY A 15 -13.97 15.64 8.86
CA GLY A 15 -15.42 15.56 9.06
C GLY A 15 -15.88 14.13 9.30
N ILE A 16 -15.41 13.16 8.49
CA ILE A 16 -15.67 11.73 8.67
C ILE A 16 -15.10 11.24 10.02
N ARG A 17 -13.89 11.62 10.37
CA ARG A 17 -13.24 11.18 11.62
C ARG A 17 -14.01 11.63 12.86
N PHE A 18 -14.51 12.86 12.88
CA PHE A 18 -15.24 13.40 14.03
C PHE A 18 -16.70 12.94 14.12
N ASN A 19 -17.39 12.79 13.00
CA ASN A 19 -18.81 12.43 13.02
C ASN A 19 -19.01 10.92 12.90
N ASN A 20 -18.34 10.28 11.97
CA ASN A 20 -18.30 8.85 11.68
C ASN A 20 -19.65 8.11 11.79
N ASP A 21 -20.69 8.69 11.21
CA ASP A 21 -22.00 8.08 11.10
C ASP A 21 -22.56 8.16 9.66
N ARG A 22 -23.58 7.36 9.39
CA ARG A 22 -24.13 7.23 8.04
C ARG A 22 -25.00 8.43 7.63
N ALA A 23 -25.66 9.10 8.56
CA ALA A 23 -26.54 10.22 8.27
C ALA A 23 -25.67 11.42 7.87
N TRP A 24 -24.66 11.74 8.68
CA TRP A 24 -23.68 12.78 8.35
C TRP A 24 -23.04 12.54 6.98
N PHE A 25 -22.60 11.31 6.70
CA PHE A 25 -21.98 10.99 5.42
C PHE A 25 -22.96 11.11 4.24
N ALA A 26 -24.24 10.79 4.43
CA ALA A 26 -25.23 10.93 3.38
C ALA A 26 -25.40 12.39 2.93
N GLU A 27 -25.30 13.34 3.85
CA GLU A 27 -25.35 14.79 3.57
C GLU A 27 -24.08 15.29 2.86
N HIS A 28 -22.91 14.71 3.15
CA HIS A 28 -21.60 15.12 2.60
C HIS A 28 -21.09 14.19 1.47
N LYS A 29 -21.96 13.30 0.99
CA LYS A 29 -21.55 12.28 -0.01
C LYS A 29 -21.04 12.89 -1.32
N GLN A 30 -21.64 13.98 -1.77
CA GLN A 30 -21.24 14.65 -3.01
C GLN A 30 -19.86 15.31 -2.84
N GLU A 31 -19.64 15.99 -1.73
CA GLU A 31 -18.34 16.58 -1.39
C GLU A 31 -17.23 15.52 -1.35
N PHE A 32 -17.52 14.39 -0.70
CA PHE A 32 -16.58 13.25 -0.68
C PHE A 32 -16.32 12.71 -2.10
N GLN A 33 -17.35 12.60 -2.94
CA GLN A 33 -17.20 12.14 -4.31
C GLN A 33 -16.28 13.08 -5.11
N ASP A 34 -16.46 14.39 -4.96
CA ASP A 34 -15.75 15.41 -5.73
C ASP A 34 -14.33 15.63 -5.19
N ALA A 35 -14.18 15.81 -3.87
CA ALA A 35 -12.91 16.14 -3.24
C ALA A 35 -11.99 14.93 -3.01
N VAL A 36 -12.53 13.71 -2.92
CA VAL A 36 -11.75 12.51 -2.61
C VAL A 36 -11.78 11.50 -3.74
N MET A 37 -12.97 10.99 -4.11
CA MET A 37 -13.04 9.86 -5.02
C MET A 37 -12.66 10.20 -6.46
N THR A 38 -13.02 11.37 -6.93
CA THR A 38 -12.68 11.82 -8.30
C THR A 38 -11.18 11.95 -8.50
N PRO A 39 -10.43 12.72 -7.66
CA PRO A 39 -8.97 12.78 -7.79
C PRO A 39 -8.30 11.43 -7.52
N THR A 40 -8.77 10.62 -6.56
CA THR A 40 -8.19 9.30 -6.29
C THR A 40 -8.33 8.35 -7.49
N LYS A 41 -9.48 8.37 -8.17
CA LYS A 41 -9.67 7.58 -9.40
C LYS A 41 -8.79 8.07 -10.54
N ALA A 42 -8.61 9.39 -10.67
CA ALA A 42 -7.72 9.95 -11.68
C ALA A 42 -6.27 9.52 -11.45
N LEU A 43 -5.76 9.64 -10.22
CA LEU A 43 -4.42 9.18 -9.84
C LEU A 43 -4.26 7.67 -10.09
N ALA A 44 -5.20 6.86 -9.62
CA ALA A 44 -5.17 5.42 -9.81
C ALA A 44 -5.18 5.02 -11.28
N GLY A 45 -5.95 5.73 -12.13
CA GLY A 45 -6.00 5.50 -13.57
C GLY A 45 -4.68 5.83 -14.25
N GLU A 46 -4.07 6.98 -13.97
CA GLU A 46 -2.77 7.37 -14.54
C GLU A 46 -1.64 6.41 -14.14
N LEU A 47 -1.65 5.95 -12.89
CA LEU A 47 -0.67 4.96 -12.42
C LEU A 47 -0.91 3.58 -13.05
N TYR A 48 -2.16 3.20 -13.27
CA TYR A 48 -2.51 1.96 -13.96
C TYR A 48 -2.01 1.97 -15.41
N ASP A 49 -2.30 3.03 -16.15
CA ASP A 49 -1.85 3.20 -17.53
C ASP A 49 -0.32 3.16 -17.61
N TRP A 50 0.36 3.87 -16.71
CA TRP A 50 1.82 3.83 -16.59
C TRP A 50 2.36 2.42 -16.31
N PHE A 51 1.72 1.63 -15.43
CA PHE A 51 2.14 0.25 -15.20
C PHE A 51 1.94 -0.62 -16.44
N GLN A 52 0.82 -0.46 -17.16
CA GLN A 52 0.56 -1.21 -18.38
C GLN A 52 1.58 -0.90 -19.50
N GLU A 53 2.00 0.36 -19.59
CA GLU A 53 2.99 0.80 -20.58
C GLU A 53 4.43 0.39 -20.20
N THR A 54 4.80 0.56 -18.92
CA THR A 54 6.19 0.39 -18.47
C THR A 54 6.50 -1.05 -18.05
N TYR A 55 5.54 -1.74 -17.44
CA TYR A 55 5.71 -3.07 -16.85
C TYR A 55 4.56 -4.03 -17.21
N PRO A 56 4.22 -4.21 -18.49
CA PRO A 56 3.06 -5.01 -18.93
C PRO A 56 3.09 -6.46 -18.41
N ASN A 57 4.28 -7.01 -18.22
CA ASN A 57 4.47 -8.39 -17.74
C ASN A 57 4.11 -8.60 -16.25
N LEU A 58 3.86 -7.52 -15.49
CA LEU A 58 3.40 -7.65 -14.11
C LEU A 58 1.90 -8.00 -14.01
N HIS A 59 1.14 -7.80 -15.09
CA HIS A 59 -0.30 -8.10 -15.18
C HIS A 59 -1.12 -7.54 -14.00
N LEU A 60 -0.80 -6.32 -13.58
CA LEU A 60 -1.40 -5.70 -12.40
C LEU A 60 -2.85 -5.28 -12.66
N ASN A 61 -3.69 -5.52 -11.67
CA ASN A 61 -5.08 -5.05 -11.62
C ASN A 61 -5.21 -3.98 -10.54
N VAL A 62 -6.02 -2.94 -10.80
CA VAL A 62 -6.29 -1.89 -9.83
C VAL A 62 -7.52 -2.23 -8.99
N HIS A 63 -7.43 -1.94 -7.70
CA HIS A 63 -8.55 -1.97 -6.77
C HIS A 63 -8.58 -0.71 -5.92
N ILE A 64 -9.73 -0.03 -5.86
CA ILE A 64 -9.95 1.13 -4.99
C ILE A 64 -10.85 0.72 -3.83
N SER A 65 -10.45 1.04 -2.61
CA SER A 65 -11.19 0.69 -1.39
C SER A 65 -12.53 1.42 -1.30
N ARG A 66 -13.40 0.91 -0.43
CA ARG A 66 -14.65 1.56 -0.07
C ARG A 66 -14.44 2.41 1.20
N ILE A 67 -15.20 3.50 1.30
CA ILE A 67 -15.22 4.30 2.52
C ILE A 67 -15.89 3.55 3.68
N TYR A 68 -16.89 2.71 3.39
CA TYR A 68 -17.58 1.94 4.41
C TYR A 68 -16.72 0.78 4.93
N ARG A 69 -16.61 0.68 6.25
CA ARG A 69 -16.02 -0.49 6.92
C ARG A 69 -16.92 -1.71 6.76
N ASP A 70 -16.32 -2.89 6.71
CA ASP A 70 -17.06 -4.14 6.82
C ASP A 70 -17.76 -4.20 8.20
N ALA A 71 -19.08 -4.34 8.19
CA ALA A 71 -19.89 -4.38 9.41
C ALA A 71 -19.43 -5.48 10.40
N ARG A 72 -18.84 -6.57 9.90
CA ARG A 72 -18.28 -7.66 10.72
C ARG A 72 -16.98 -7.26 11.44
N ARG A 73 -16.34 -6.15 11.06
CA ARG A 73 -15.03 -5.71 11.54
C ARG A 73 -15.06 -4.32 12.18
N LEU A 74 -16.21 -3.88 12.66
CA LEU A 74 -16.33 -2.55 13.29
C LEU A 74 -15.54 -2.47 14.61
N PHE A 75 -15.62 -3.49 15.46
CA PHE A 75 -14.91 -3.54 16.76
C PHE A 75 -15.06 -2.25 17.59
N GLY A 76 -16.27 -1.68 17.64
CA GLY A 76 -16.54 -0.41 18.33
C GLY A 76 -16.14 0.86 17.57
N ARG A 77 -15.57 0.74 16.38
CA ARG A 77 -15.28 1.88 15.49
C ARG A 77 -16.52 2.22 14.67
N GLY A 78 -16.62 3.48 14.25
CA GLY A 78 -17.71 3.92 13.38
C GLY A 78 -17.72 3.23 12.00
N PRO A 79 -18.82 3.39 11.23
CA PRO A 79 -19.06 2.65 9.99
C PRO A 79 -18.16 3.09 8.82
N LEU A 80 -17.42 4.19 8.95
CA LEU A 80 -16.61 4.77 7.88
C LEU A 80 -15.13 4.66 8.19
N ASN A 81 -14.31 4.46 7.16
CA ASN A 81 -12.87 4.70 7.22
C ASN A 81 -12.62 6.20 7.07
N ASP A 82 -11.60 6.71 7.70
CA ASP A 82 -11.11 8.08 7.55
C ASP A 82 -9.94 8.18 6.55
N HIS A 83 -9.91 7.25 5.64
CA HIS A 83 -8.97 7.15 4.53
C HIS A 83 -9.54 6.31 3.39
N ILE A 84 -9.01 6.54 2.20
CA ILE A 84 -9.19 5.71 0.99
C ILE A 84 -7.82 5.23 0.55
N TRP A 85 -7.75 4.00 0.09
CA TRP A 85 -6.57 3.45 -0.54
C TRP A 85 -6.91 2.77 -1.86
N PHE A 86 -5.92 2.65 -2.72
CA PHE A 86 -5.98 1.75 -3.87
C PHE A 86 -4.72 0.88 -3.92
N SER A 87 -4.83 -0.25 -4.58
CA SER A 87 -3.71 -1.17 -4.76
C SER A 87 -3.61 -1.67 -6.20
N PHE A 88 -2.38 -2.03 -6.57
CA PHE A 88 -2.04 -2.72 -7.81
C PHE A 88 -1.44 -4.07 -7.44
N GLN A 89 -2.00 -5.15 -7.98
CA GLN A 89 -1.57 -6.52 -7.67
C GLN A 89 -1.94 -7.49 -8.81
N ASN A 90 -1.18 -8.56 -8.95
CA ASN A 90 -1.43 -9.60 -9.96
C ASN A 90 -2.44 -10.66 -9.47
N ALA A 91 -3.47 -10.27 -8.73
CA ALA A 91 -4.50 -11.20 -8.28
C ALA A 91 -5.88 -10.55 -8.42
N ILE A 92 -6.81 -11.27 -9.03
CA ILE A 92 -8.21 -10.89 -9.10
C ILE A 92 -8.96 -11.51 -7.92
N GLU A 93 -8.69 -12.78 -7.64
CA GLU A 93 -9.17 -13.52 -6.48
C GLU A 93 -8.12 -13.47 -5.35
N ASN A 94 -8.56 -13.63 -4.10
CA ASN A 94 -7.69 -13.63 -2.91
C ASN A 94 -6.80 -12.39 -2.77
N ARG A 95 -7.29 -11.23 -3.19
CA ARG A 95 -6.54 -9.96 -3.16
C ARG A 95 -5.90 -9.64 -1.81
N GLY A 96 -6.49 -10.08 -0.70
CA GLY A 96 -5.93 -9.89 0.64
C GLY A 96 -4.67 -10.72 0.93
N GLU A 97 -4.32 -11.68 0.05
CA GLU A 97 -3.21 -12.62 0.23
C GLU A 97 -2.06 -12.37 -0.73
N ALA A 98 -2.28 -11.62 -1.81
CA ALA A 98 -1.23 -11.30 -2.78
C ALA A 98 -0.45 -10.04 -2.38
N PRO A 99 0.86 -9.98 -2.72
CA PRO A 99 1.62 -8.74 -2.59
C PRO A 99 1.02 -7.64 -3.47
N CYS A 100 1.14 -6.39 -3.03
CA CYS A 100 0.62 -5.25 -3.77
C CYS A 100 1.50 -4.02 -3.64
N PHE A 101 1.47 -3.17 -4.67
CA PHE A 101 1.73 -1.74 -4.50
C PHE A 101 0.46 -1.07 -4.00
N TRP A 102 0.59 -0.07 -3.17
CA TRP A 102 -0.55 0.64 -2.64
C TRP A 102 -0.29 2.15 -2.49
N PHE A 103 -1.35 2.90 -2.55
CA PHE A 103 -1.40 4.33 -2.20
C PHE A 103 -2.59 4.57 -1.27
N GLN A 104 -2.42 5.44 -0.31
CA GLN A 104 -3.46 5.85 0.63
C GLN A 104 -3.50 7.37 0.76
N VAL A 105 -4.71 7.90 0.92
CA VAL A 105 -4.97 9.28 1.33
C VAL A 105 -6.04 9.28 2.42
N GLY A 106 -5.86 10.08 3.46
CA GLY A 106 -6.76 10.12 4.61
C GLY A 106 -6.54 11.32 5.50
N ALA A 107 -7.18 11.34 6.66
CA ALA A 107 -7.11 12.48 7.59
C ALA A 107 -5.69 12.81 8.07
N ASP A 108 -4.78 11.84 8.11
CA ASP A 108 -3.42 12.04 8.58
C ASP A 108 -2.42 12.38 7.45
N GLY A 109 -2.91 12.44 6.20
CA GLY A 109 -2.08 12.72 5.03
C GLY A 109 -2.18 11.64 3.96
N TYR A 110 -1.08 11.39 3.27
CA TYR A 110 -1.01 10.45 2.15
C TYR A 110 0.26 9.60 2.23
N GLY A 111 0.27 8.51 1.49
CA GLY A 111 1.46 7.68 1.39
C GLY A 111 1.34 6.57 0.37
N CYS A 112 2.47 5.96 0.04
CA CYS A 112 2.52 4.81 -0.85
C CYS A 112 3.54 3.78 -0.36
N GLY A 113 3.40 2.57 -0.88
CA GLY A 113 4.27 1.49 -0.48
C GLY A 113 4.08 0.22 -1.30
N ALA A 114 4.87 -0.79 -0.95
CA ALA A 114 4.65 -2.17 -1.36
C ALA A 114 4.50 -3.02 -0.10
N GLY A 115 3.44 -3.81 -0.05
CA GLY A 115 3.11 -4.57 1.16
C GLY A 115 2.57 -5.95 0.87
N TRP A 116 2.57 -6.78 1.91
CA TRP A 116 2.10 -8.14 1.82
C TRP A 116 1.54 -8.66 3.13
N TRP A 117 0.27 -8.98 3.15
CA TRP A 117 -0.34 -9.77 4.21
C TRP A 117 -0.08 -11.25 3.93
N MET A 118 1.11 -11.70 4.25
CA MET A 118 1.70 -12.94 3.78
C MET A 118 1.00 -14.18 4.35
N PRO A 119 0.44 -15.07 3.50
CA PRO A 119 -0.04 -16.38 3.92
C PRO A 119 1.09 -17.23 4.50
N ALA A 120 0.75 -18.18 5.38
CA ALA A 120 1.75 -19.02 6.04
C ALA A 120 2.59 -19.85 5.05
N ALA A 121 1.97 -20.37 3.99
CA ALA A 121 2.63 -21.11 2.92
C ALA A 121 3.65 -20.24 2.19
N SER A 122 3.24 -19.04 1.79
CA SER A 122 4.13 -18.07 1.13
C SER A 122 5.29 -17.64 2.02
N GLY A 123 5.07 -17.55 3.33
CA GLY A 123 6.14 -17.28 4.28
C GLY A 123 7.21 -18.39 4.34
N VAL A 124 6.82 -19.64 4.08
CA VAL A 124 7.79 -20.74 3.93
C VAL A 124 8.61 -20.55 2.65
N GLN A 125 7.96 -20.19 1.55
CA GLN A 125 8.63 -19.98 0.26
C GLN A 125 9.54 -18.75 0.31
N LEU A 126 9.12 -17.66 0.93
CA LEU A 126 9.99 -16.49 1.11
C LEU A 126 11.29 -16.89 1.84
N ARG A 127 11.21 -17.62 2.94
CA ARG A 127 12.41 -18.07 3.66
C ARG A 127 13.30 -18.97 2.81
N ARG A 128 12.72 -19.87 2.00
CA ARG A 128 13.51 -20.68 1.04
C ARG A 128 14.28 -19.81 0.03
N ILE A 129 13.64 -18.76 -0.48
CA ILE A 129 14.31 -17.82 -1.39
C ILE A 129 15.44 -17.09 -0.67
N LEU A 130 15.19 -16.63 0.57
CA LEU A 130 16.20 -15.95 1.40
C LEU A 130 17.38 -16.85 1.74
N ASP A 131 17.14 -18.14 1.99
CA ASP A 131 18.18 -19.14 2.27
C ASP A 131 19.00 -19.47 1.02
N ASN A 132 18.35 -19.55 -0.16
CA ASN A 132 19.02 -19.89 -1.42
C ASN A 132 19.81 -18.73 -2.03
N ASP A 133 19.28 -17.49 -1.90
CA ASP A 133 19.93 -16.28 -2.41
C ASP A 133 19.85 -15.13 -1.39
N PRO A 134 20.58 -15.24 -0.26
CA PRO A 134 20.60 -14.20 0.75
C PRO A 134 21.19 -12.88 0.23
N LYS A 135 22.09 -12.93 -0.76
CA LYS A 135 22.75 -11.74 -1.31
C LYS A 135 21.77 -10.82 -2.02
N ARG A 136 20.77 -11.37 -2.71
CA ARG A 136 19.71 -10.55 -3.34
C ARG A 136 18.94 -9.76 -2.29
N ALA A 137 18.47 -10.42 -1.24
CA ALA A 137 17.74 -9.78 -0.16
C ALA A 137 18.59 -8.78 0.62
N GLU A 138 19.85 -9.16 0.90
CA GLU A 138 20.82 -8.27 1.55
C GLU A 138 21.03 -6.97 0.75
N LYS A 139 21.23 -7.08 -0.57
CA LYS A 139 21.37 -5.91 -1.45
C LYS A 139 20.15 -4.99 -1.37
N LEU A 140 18.92 -5.54 -1.46
CA LEU A 140 17.69 -4.77 -1.39
C LEU A 140 17.54 -4.06 -0.03
N LEU A 141 17.80 -4.77 1.07
CA LEU A 141 17.68 -4.20 2.41
C LEU A 141 18.75 -3.14 2.67
N ARG A 142 19.98 -3.30 2.17
CA ARG A 142 21.01 -2.25 2.23
C ARG A 142 20.63 -1.01 1.41
N GLN A 143 19.98 -1.18 0.26
CA GLN A 143 19.44 -0.05 -0.51
C GLN A 143 18.32 0.65 0.25
N LEU A 144 17.47 -0.11 0.93
CA LEU A 144 16.43 0.46 1.80
C LEU A 144 17.04 1.25 2.97
N ASP A 145 18.08 0.72 3.61
CA ASP A 145 18.75 1.37 4.74
C ASP A 145 19.58 2.60 4.34
N ALA A 146 19.96 2.72 3.06
CA ALA A 146 20.74 3.86 2.56
C ALA A 146 19.92 5.12 2.29
N GLN A 147 18.60 5.06 2.45
CA GLN A 147 17.68 6.19 2.25
C GLN A 147 16.75 6.35 3.48
N GLN A 148 15.99 7.47 3.56
CA GLN A 148 15.13 7.80 4.69
C GLN A 148 13.65 7.93 4.31
N GLU A 149 13.33 7.84 3.04
CA GLU A 149 11.97 8.03 2.52
C GLU A 149 11.07 6.82 2.83
N TYR A 150 11.59 5.60 2.64
CA TYR A 150 10.85 4.36 2.82
C TYR A 150 11.34 3.58 4.02
N THR A 151 10.40 3.08 4.82
CA THR A 151 10.68 2.25 6.00
C THR A 151 10.00 0.90 5.90
N LEU A 152 10.69 -0.16 6.36
CA LEU A 152 10.12 -1.48 6.51
C LEU A 152 9.38 -1.56 7.85
N SER A 153 8.09 -1.85 7.81
CA SER A 153 7.21 -1.99 8.96
C SER A 153 6.44 -3.31 8.94
N GLY A 154 5.95 -3.74 10.08
CA GLY A 154 5.06 -4.90 10.19
C GLY A 154 5.34 -5.78 11.41
N PRO A 155 4.39 -6.66 11.75
CA PRO A 155 4.52 -7.55 12.90
C PRO A 155 5.46 -8.72 12.61
N ALA A 156 6.32 -9.02 13.56
CA ALA A 156 7.11 -10.26 13.57
C ALA A 156 6.28 -11.45 14.09
N TYR A 157 6.75 -12.66 13.81
CA TYR A 157 6.24 -13.85 14.50
C TYR A 157 6.60 -13.81 15.99
N ALA A 158 5.66 -14.20 16.86
CA ALA A 158 5.92 -14.30 18.30
C ALA A 158 7.06 -15.26 18.63
N ARG A 159 7.26 -16.30 17.80
CA ARG A 159 8.41 -17.19 17.86
C ARG A 159 9.16 -17.08 16.53
N PRO A 160 10.47 -16.76 16.54
CA PRO A 160 11.27 -16.72 15.33
C PRO A 160 11.15 -18.01 14.54
N LYS A 161 11.13 -17.90 13.23
CA LYS A 161 11.04 -19.04 12.30
C LYS A 161 12.39 -19.57 11.87
N GLY A 162 13.45 -18.89 12.25
CA GLY A 162 14.83 -19.27 11.98
C GLY A 162 15.79 -18.11 12.27
N HIS A 163 17.05 -18.35 11.96
CA HIS A 163 18.12 -17.39 12.12
C HIS A 163 18.76 -17.12 10.76
N ALA A 164 18.62 -15.90 10.28
CA ALA A 164 19.38 -15.37 9.17
C ALA A 164 20.21 -14.18 9.67
N GLY A 165 21.39 -13.99 9.10
CA GLY A 165 22.24 -12.82 9.43
C GLY A 165 21.56 -11.51 9.04
N GLU A 166 21.94 -10.41 9.71
CA GLU A 166 21.47 -9.08 9.33
C GLU A 166 22.08 -8.63 7.99
N PRO A 167 21.32 -7.90 7.16
CA PRO A 167 19.97 -7.38 7.39
C PRO A 167 18.83 -8.35 7.04
N VAL A 168 19.11 -9.52 6.46
CA VAL A 168 18.10 -10.49 5.95
C VAL A 168 17.18 -11.00 7.06
N GLY A 169 17.69 -11.11 8.29
CA GLY A 169 16.96 -11.55 9.47
C GLY A 169 15.66 -10.77 9.72
N ARG A 170 15.60 -9.50 9.33
CA ARG A 170 14.39 -8.69 9.44
C ARG A 170 13.22 -9.26 8.64
N LEU A 171 13.41 -9.60 7.35
CA LEU A 171 12.36 -10.20 6.52
C LEU A 171 12.05 -11.63 6.94
N TYR A 172 13.05 -12.38 7.36
CA TYR A 172 12.94 -13.80 7.69
C TYR A 172 11.90 -14.10 8.78
N ASN A 173 11.79 -13.20 9.75
CA ASN A 173 10.91 -13.36 10.90
C ASN A 173 9.65 -12.48 10.89
N MET A 174 9.40 -11.74 9.84
CA MET A 174 8.16 -10.97 9.70
C MET A 174 6.98 -11.86 9.28
N ARG A 175 5.81 -11.59 9.88
CA ARG A 175 4.55 -12.27 9.58
C ARG A 175 3.83 -11.62 8.39
N SER A 176 3.92 -10.33 8.31
CA SER A 176 3.42 -9.47 7.24
C SER A 176 4.26 -8.19 7.27
N PHE A 177 4.35 -7.49 6.17
CA PHE A 177 5.15 -6.27 6.13
C PHE A 177 4.65 -5.30 5.06
N SER A 178 5.04 -4.06 5.26
CA SER A 178 4.95 -2.99 4.28
C SER A 178 6.29 -2.25 4.24
N ILE A 179 6.71 -1.87 3.05
CA ILE A 179 7.79 -0.89 2.85
C ILE A 179 7.07 0.35 2.35
N GLU A 180 7.07 1.40 3.15
CA GLU A 180 6.15 2.51 2.99
C GLU A 180 6.77 3.87 3.30
N SER A 181 6.23 4.89 2.65
CA SER A 181 6.46 6.29 2.94
C SER A 181 5.12 6.99 3.19
N MET A 182 5.03 7.73 4.30
CA MET A 182 3.84 8.47 4.73
C MET A 182 4.18 9.93 4.99
N HIS A 183 3.36 10.84 4.47
CA HIS A 183 3.55 12.28 4.59
C HIS A 183 2.27 12.98 5.05
N PRO A 184 2.34 14.06 5.81
CA PRO A 184 1.23 14.98 5.95
C PRO A 184 0.90 15.63 4.60
N PHE A 185 -0.26 16.23 4.48
CA PHE A 185 -0.59 17.03 3.29
C PHE A 185 0.43 18.18 3.13
N ASP A 186 0.90 18.36 1.90
CA ASP A 186 1.90 19.34 1.51
C ASP A 186 1.66 19.82 0.06
N GLU A 187 2.54 20.66 -0.46
CA GLU A 187 2.46 21.17 -1.85
C GLU A 187 2.45 20.04 -2.89
N ARG A 188 3.17 18.95 -2.64
CA ARG A 188 3.20 17.78 -3.54
C ARG A 188 1.83 17.13 -3.67
N SER A 189 1.13 16.98 -2.55
CA SER A 189 -0.20 16.36 -2.55
C SER A 189 -1.26 17.21 -3.26
N SER A 190 -1.02 18.53 -3.35
CA SER A 190 -1.94 19.49 -3.97
C SER A 190 -1.67 19.73 -5.46
N GLY A 191 -0.71 19.01 -6.05
CA GLY A 191 -0.31 19.16 -7.43
C GLY A 191 -0.16 17.84 -8.18
N PRO A 192 0.06 17.90 -9.51
CA PRO A 192 0.28 16.73 -10.35
C PRO A 192 1.60 16.00 -10.01
N GLU A 193 2.53 16.64 -9.30
CA GLU A 193 3.82 16.10 -8.87
C GLU A 193 3.68 14.87 -7.98
N LEU A 194 2.52 14.71 -7.32
CA LEU A 194 2.22 13.51 -6.55
C LEU A 194 2.27 12.25 -7.42
N THR A 195 1.80 12.32 -8.66
CA THR A 195 1.85 11.18 -9.59
C THR A 195 3.29 10.73 -9.84
N ASP A 196 4.19 11.67 -10.07
CA ASP A 196 5.60 11.36 -10.33
C ASP A 196 6.32 10.81 -9.09
N TRP A 197 5.99 11.36 -7.91
CA TRP A 197 6.51 10.84 -6.65
C TRP A 197 6.06 9.40 -6.39
N VAL A 198 4.78 9.07 -6.64
CA VAL A 198 4.28 7.69 -6.49
C VAL A 198 4.94 6.75 -7.49
N LYS A 199 5.09 7.18 -8.77
CA LYS A 199 5.80 6.39 -9.80
C LYS A 199 7.24 6.09 -9.38
N ALA A 200 7.99 7.10 -8.92
CA ALA A 200 9.35 6.93 -8.44
C ALA A 200 9.42 5.95 -7.25
N GLY A 201 8.46 6.06 -6.33
CA GLY A 201 8.32 5.13 -5.21
C GLY A 201 8.07 3.69 -5.65
N PHE A 202 7.15 3.48 -6.55
CA PHE A 202 6.86 2.14 -7.07
C PHE A 202 8.04 1.55 -7.86
N GLN A 203 8.80 2.39 -8.59
CA GLN A 203 10.04 1.96 -9.23
C GLN A 203 11.10 1.51 -8.21
N PHE A 204 11.28 2.27 -7.14
CA PHE A 204 12.19 1.91 -6.05
C PHE A 204 11.77 0.60 -5.37
N LEU A 205 10.47 0.39 -5.17
CA LEU A 205 9.90 -0.77 -4.49
C LEU A 205 9.74 -2.00 -5.38
N LEU A 206 9.83 -1.85 -6.70
CA LEU A 206 9.63 -2.94 -7.67
C LEU A 206 10.48 -4.19 -7.40
N PRO A 207 11.78 -4.11 -7.07
CA PRO A 207 12.57 -5.31 -6.78
C PRO A 207 12.10 -6.07 -5.53
N PHE A 208 11.54 -5.36 -4.53
CA PHE A 208 10.91 -5.99 -3.36
C PHE A 208 9.60 -6.67 -3.75
N TYR A 209 8.74 -5.98 -4.50
CA TYR A 209 7.49 -6.56 -5.00
C TYR A 209 7.76 -7.85 -5.77
N GLN A 210 8.76 -7.88 -6.67
CA GLN A 210 9.15 -9.06 -7.42
C GLN A 210 9.65 -10.21 -6.55
N LEU A 211 10.36 -9.92 -5.43
CA LEU A 211 10.76 -10.91 -4.46
C LEU A 211 9.53 -11.53 -3.75
N PHE A 212 8.55 -10.70 -3.41
CA PHE A 212 7.33 -11.13 -2.75
C PHE A 212 6.40 -11.91 -3.68
N GLU A 213 6.25 -11.43 -4.92
CA GLU A 213 5.48 -12.10 -5.98
C GLU A 213 6.04 -13.49 -6.29
N GLN A 214 7.37 -13.62 -6.36
CA GLN A 214 8.02 -14.92 -6.53
C GLN A 214 7.68 -15.88 -5.38
N ALA A 215 7.70 -15.41 -4.13
CA ALA A 215 7.37 -16.24 -2.98
C ALA A 215 5.88 -16.59 -2.92
N TYR A 216 5.00 -15.71 -3.40
CA TYR A 216 3.56 -15.94 -3.51
C TYR A 216 3.27 -16.99 -4.57
N GLY A 217 3.78 -16.86 -5.79
CA GLY A 217 3.56 -17.80 -6.89
C GLY A 217 4.20 -19.20 -6.69
N MET A 218 5.12 -19.34 -5.75
CA MET A 218 5.68 -20.64 -5.36
C MET A 218 4.85 -21.36 -4.27
N ALA A 219 3.84 -20.71 -3.72
CA ALA A 219 3.01 -21.27 -2.64
C ALA A 219 1.76 -21.98 -3.17
N ASP A 220 1.40 -21.74 -4.43
CA ASP A 220 0.36 -22.45 -5.18
C ASP A 220 0.92 -23.76 -5.76
#